data_061e1dbd43404a656697bf5abceadf6c
#
_entry.id   061e1dbd43404a656697bf5abceadf6c
#
_cell.length_a   1.000
_cell.length_b   1.000
_cell.length_c   1.000
_cell.angle_alpha   90.00
_cell.angle_beta   90.00
_cell.angle_gamma   90.00
#
_symmetry.space_group_name_H-M   'P 1'
#
loop_
_entity.id
_entity.type
_entity.pdbx_description
1 polymer ?
#
loop_
_entity_poly.entity_id
_entity_poly.type
_entity_poly.pdbx_seq_one_letter_code
_entity_poly.pdbx_strand_id
1 'polypeptide(L)'
;MDEHSLKRRQLLGGMAMAAGAAGVLGTLGTRNAAAADAPPSGGGADGTAQAPTITDVKDKVVYITGGSSGIGLGIARVMHEAGAKVVIGNLDDKQFADALKNFQPNDPRLFPMVHDVLDRDGWQRTADAIEKKFGPVDILVNNAGVGLQQSAATGSLKDWEWGLGVNLWGPIHGVNTFVPRMLARKTGAHIVTTTSTSGILPGSGAGIYTVSKIAAVGLMEELRHELRESNIGTSAFIPGLTTTNIGQSETHRPDSLKNDAPPASASVPRQAAGGTGAPRNTAPRPAVSPAWTRPQDPLVVGRFVLDGILHNDLFIVLQPEYRPGVEARCNALLESMVPFTPIPDSMKNGNYLRTPIFAQEVAHRRATRKREIKGT
;
A
#
# COMPACT_ATOMS: atom_id res chain seq x y z
N MET A 1 41.77 -6.41 25.54
CA MET A 1 40.50 -6.96 25.05
C MET A 1 39.41 -6.09 25.60
N ASP A 2 38.74 -5.39 24.73
CA ASP A 2 37.99 -4.17 25.02
C ASP A 2 36.55 -4.50 25.45
N GLU A 3 36.06 -3.81 26.46
CA GLU A 3 34.75 -3.99 27.10
C GLU A 3 33.57 -3.85 26.13
N HIS A 4 33.80 -3.26 24.96
CA HIS A 4 32.84 -3.12 23.87
C HIS A 4 32.58 -4.40 23.09
N SER A 5 33.47 -5.40 23.16
CA SER A 5 33.31 -6.67 22.45
C SER A 5 32.40 -7.68 23.18
N LEU A 6 32.28 -7.50 24.50
CA LEU A 6 31.43 -8.36 25.36
C LEU A 6 29.94 -8.02 25.28
N LYS A 7 29.62 -6.73 25.12
CA LYS A 7 28.21 -6.27 24.97
C LYS A 7 27.56 -6.67 23.64
N ARG A 8 28.34 -6.82 22.55
CA ARG A 8 27.81 -7.28 21.26
C ARG A 8 27.48 -8.77 21.21
N ARG A 9 28.15 -9.61 22.03
CA ARG A 9 27.88 -11.05 22.10
C ARG A 9 26.67 -11.41 22.95
N GLN A 10 26.25 -10.57 23.88
CA GLN A 10 25.06 -10.78 24.70
C GLN A 10 23.75 -10.43 23.99
N LEU A 11 23.79 -9.59 22.92
CA LEU A 11 22.60 -9.23 22.13
C LEU A 11 22.23 -10.26 21.05
N LEU A 12 23.12 -11.19 20.71
CA LEU A 12 22.88 -12.22 19.68
C LEU A 12 22.65 -13.62 20.27
N GLY A 13 22.70 -13.76 21.61
CA GLY A 13 22.53 -15.05 22.30
C GLY A 13 21.15 -15.30 22.90
N GLY A 14 20.18 -14.40 22.69
CA GLY A 14 18.88 -14.42 23.39
C GLY A 14 17.68 -14.95 22.61
N MET A 15 17.87 -15.64 21.48
CA MET A 15 16.77 -16.31 20.78
C MET A 15 17.05 -17.81 20.65
N ALA A 16 16.94 -18.53 21.75
CA ALA A 16 16.84 -19.97 21.74
C ALA A 16 15.77 -20.38 22.74
N MET A 17 14.64 -20.82 22.20
CA MET A 17 13.73 -21.83 22.74
C MET A 17 13.33 -21.73 24.21
N ALA A 18 12.10 -21.33 24.48
CA ALA A 18 11.34 -21.82 25.61
C ALA A 18 9.98 -22.33 25.13
N ALA A 19 9.92 -23.59 24.77
CA ALA A 19 8.68 -24.37 24.84
C ALA A 19 8.49 -24.77 26.30
N GLY A 20 7.41 -24.32 26.94
CA GLY A 20 7.08 -24.67 28.31
C GLY A 20 5.68 -24.23 28.63
N ALA A 21 4.75 -25.18 28.59
CA ALA A 21 3.37 -25.05 28.99
C ALA A 21 3.28 -24.75 30.49
N ALA A 22 2.35 -23.87 30.90
CA ALA A 22 1.50 -24.12 32.10
C ALA A 22 0.47 -23.01 32.20
N GLY A 23 -0.78 -23.38 32.32
CA GLY A 23 -1.95 -22.57 32.38
C GLY A 23 -2.06 -21.72 33.64
N VAL A 24 -2.73 -20.61 33.49
CA VAL A 24 -3.47 -19.94 34.55
C VAL A 24 -4.86 -19.65 34.03
N LEU A 25 -5.84 -20.39 34.49
CA LEU A 25 -7.25 -20.05 34.42
C LEU A 25 -7.50 -18.84 35.33
N GLY A 26 -7.83 -17.73 34.71
CA GLY A 26 -8.39 -16.58 35.37
C GLY A 26 -9.82 -16.38 34.87
N THR A 27 -10.79 -16.77 35.68
CA THR A 27 -12.22 -16.47 35.48
C THR A 27 -12.46 -14.98 35.51
N LEU A 28 -12.83 -14.39 34.38
CA LEU A 28 -13.40 -13.07 34.32
C LEU A 28 -14.87 -13.16 33.89
N GLY A 29 -15.70 -12.65 34.77
CA GLY A 29 -17.14 -12.74 34.78
C GLY A 29 -17.80 -12.21 33.50
N THR A 30 -18.83 -12.94 33.12
CA THR A 30 -19.82 -12.56 32.11
C THR A 30 -20.51 -11.26 32.49
N ARG A 31 -20.25 -10.20 31.75
CA ARG A 31 -21.18 -9.05 31.67
C ARG A 31 -21.83 -9.10 30.30
N ASN A 32 -23.11 -9.46 30.29
CA ASN A 32 -24.00 -9.24 29.15
C ASN A 32 -24.05 -7.74 28.87
N ALA A 33 -23.37 -7.31 27.82
CA ALA A 33 -23.64 -6.05 27.14
C ALA A 33 -24.37 -6.38 25.84
N ALA A 34 -25.52 -5.72 25.66
CA ALA A 34 -26.39 -5.87 24.53
C ALA A 34 -25.64 -5.81 23.22
N ALA A 35 -25.89 -6.77 22.33
CA ALA A 35 -25.40 -6.85 20.98
C ALA A 35 -25.93 -5.64 20.19
N ALA A 36 -25.09 -4.62 20.02
CA ALA A 36 -25.21 -3.68 18.94
C ALA A 36 -24.47 -4.33 17.74
N ASP A 37 -25.12 -4.36 16.59
CA ASP A 37 -24.75 -5.01 15.34
C ASP A 37 -23.24 -5.15 15.11
N ALA A 38 -22.68 -6.27 15.54
CA ALA A 38 -21.36 -6.71 15.12
C ALA A 38 -21.48 -7.21 13.66
N PRO A 39 -20.59 -6.81 12.75
CA PRO A 39 -20.56 -7.41 11.42
C PRO A 39 -20.40 -8.92 11.56
N PRO A 40 -21.02 -9.72 10.68
CA PRO A 40 -21.07 -11.17 10.81
C PRO A 40 -19.67 -11.77 10.83
N SER A 41 -19.25 -12.33 11.97
CA SER A 41 -18.11 -13.19 12.11
C SER A 41 -18.43 -14.53 11.44
N GLY A 42 -18.15 -14.68 10.17
CA GLY A 42 -18.48 -15.87 9.39
C GLY A 42 -17.38 -16.25 8.43
N GLY A 43 -16.28 -16.78 8.93
CA GLY A 43 -15.29 -17.45 8.10
C GLY A 43 -15.20 -18.93 8.46
N GLY A 44 -15.76 -19.83 7.63
CA GLY A 44 -15.44 -21.25 7.66
C GLY A 44 -13.96 -21.50 7.32
N ALA A 45 -13.47 -22.71 7.41
CA ALA A 45 -12.04 -23.07 7.31
C ALA A 45 -11.30 -22.56 6.03
N ASP A 46 -12.04 -22.17 4.97
CA ASP A 46 -11.55 -21.44 3.79
C ASP A 46 -12.19 -20.05 3.66
N GLY A 47 -12.92 -19.61 4.66
CA GLY A 47 -13.51 -18.30 4.94
C GLY A 47 -13.99 -17.47 3.74
N THR A 48 -15.12 -16.82 3.90
CA THR A 48 -15.51 -15.72 3.02
C THR A 48 -14.55 -14.55 3.20
N ALA A 49 -14.32 -13.76 2.15
CA ALA A 49 -13.59 -12.51 2.27
C ALA A 49 -14.25 -11.60 3.33
N GLN A 50 -13.44 -10.78 4.00
CA GLN A 50 -13.97 -9.77 4.91
C GLN A 50 -15.00 -8.90 4.17
N ALA A 51 -16.19 -8.77 4.75
CA ALA A 51 -17.24 -7.92 4.18
C ALA A 51 -16.75 -6.46 4.07
N PRO A 52 -17.30 -5.66 3.15
CA PRO A 52 -16.99 -4.23 3.08
C PRO A 52 -17.23 -3.54 4.42
N THR A 53 -16.21 -2.88 4.93
CA THR A 53 -16.28 -2.12 6.19
C THR A 53 -16.79 -0.70 5.96
N ILE A 54 -16.71 -0.21 4.71
CA ILE A 54 -17.22 1.06 4.21
C ILE A 54 -18.08 0.76 2.99
N THR A 55 -19.37 1.06 3.04
CA THR A 55 -20.31 0.87 1.92
C THR A 55 -20.79 2.18 1.31
N ASP A 56 -20.52 3.30 1.96
CA ASP A 56 -20.77 4.66 1.51
C ASP A 56 -19.70 5.59 2.10
N VAL A 57 -19.21 6.52 1.31
CA VAL A 57 -18.20 7.51 1.74
C VAL A 57 -18.82 8.87 2.09
N LYS A 58 -20.13 9.05 1.93
CA LYS A 58 -20.80 10.28 2.31
C LYS A 58 -20.56 10.59 3.78
N ASP A 59 -20.17 11.83 4.08
CA ASP A 59 -19.82 12.34 5.40
C ASP A 59 -18.62 11.65 6.09
N LYS A 60 -17.97 10.66 5.45
CA LYS A 60 -16.75 10.03 5.95
C LYS A 60 -15.56 10.96 5.87
N VAL A 61 -14.68 10.88 6.85
CA VAL A 61 -13.41 11.64 6.86
C VAL A 61 -12.32 10.83 6.16
N VAL A 62 -11.84 11.37 5.03
CA VAL A 62 -10.80 10.75 4.21
C VAL A 62 -9.52 11.56 4.29
N TYR A 63 -8.43 10.96 4.76
CA TYR A 63 -7.12 11.59 4.77
C TYR A 63 -6.23 10.98 3.68
N ILE A 64 -5.67 11.85 2.81
CA ILE A 64 -4.87 11.44 1.65
C ILE A 64 -3.51 12.14 1.73
N THR A 65 -2.43 11.38 1.91
CA THR A 65 -1.07 11.93 1.82
C THR A 65 -0.68 12.12 0.36
N GLY A 66 0.03 13.21 0.05
CA GLY A 66 0.30 13.59 -1.35
C GLY A 66 -0.98 13.91 -2.13
N GLY A 67 -2.01 14.44 -1.45
CA GLY A 67 -3.35 14.66 -1.99
C GLY A 67 -3.47 15.88 -2.92
N SER A 68 -2.43 16.68 -3.10
CA SER A 68 -2.49 17.92 -3.89
C SER A 68 -2.12 17.75 -5.37
N SER A 69 -1.71 16.56 -5.83
CA SER A 69 -1.35 16.34 -7.24
C SER A 69 -1.56 14.88 -7.67
N GLY A 70 -1.53 14.65 -8.99
CA GLY A 70 -1.54 13.33 -9.60
C GLY A 70 -2.64 12.41 -9.05
N ILE A 71 -2.26 11.18 -8.72
CA ILE A 71 -3.16 10.15 -8.18
C ILE A 71 -3.88 10.63 -6.93
N GLY A 72 -3.16 11.24 -5.98
CA GLY A 72 -3.74 11.71 -4.71
C GLY A 72 -4.83 12.74 -4.93
N LEU A 73 -4.63 13.70 -5.84
CA LEU A 73 -5.65 14.69 -6.21
C LEU A 73 -6.84 14.05 -6.92
N GLY A 74 -6.59 13.08 -7.80
CA GLY A 74 -7.66 12.32 -8.46
C GLY A 74 -8.55 11.59 -7.45
N ILE A 75 -7.94 10.92 -6.47
CA ILE A 75 -8.67 10.27 -5.37
C ILE A 75 -9.42 11.31 -4.53
N ALA A 76 -8.77 12.44 -4.17
CA ALA A 76 -9.37 13.50 -3.37
C ALA A 76 -10.64 14.06 -4.02
N ARG A 77 -10.59 14.34 -5.33
CA ARG A 77 -11.74 14.85 -6.09
C ARG A 77 -12.88 13.85 -6.13
N VAL A 78 -12.60 12.59 -6.44
CA VAL A 78 -13.62 11.54 -6.50
C VAL A 78 -14.29 11.29 -5.14
N MET A 79 -13.52 11.25 -4.05
CA MET A 79 -14.06 11.11 -2.70
C MET A 79 -14.92 12.31 -2.31
N HIS A 80 -14.47 13.51 -2.65
CA HIS A 80 -15.21 14.74 -2.39
C HIS A 80 -16.52 14.81 -3.19
N GLU A 81 -16.50 14.44 -4.48
CA GLU A 81 -17.69 14.33 -5.33
C GLU A 81 -18.70 13.31 -4.75
N ALA A 82 -18.21 12.23 -4.15
CA ALA A 82 -19.03 11.22 -3.48
C ALA A 82 -19.53 11.65 -2.08
N GLY A 83 -19.26 12.88 -1.65
CA GLY A 83 -19.80 13.47 -0.42
C GLY A 83 -18.90 13.34 0.81
N ALA A 84 -17.68 12.85 0.67
CA ALA A 84 -16.73 12.75 1.78
C ALA A 84 -16.21 14.12 2.25
N LYS A 85 -15.76 14.19 3.50
CA LYS A 85 -14.89 15.25 4.03
C LYS A 85 -13.46 14.85 3.75
N VAL A 86 -12.76 15.64 2.94
CA VAL A 86 -11.44 15.27 2.41
C VAL A 86 -10.36 16.14 3.02
N VAL A 87 -9.34 15.49 3.55
CA VAL A 87 -8.09 16.12 3.99
C VAL A 87 -7.00 15.76 3.00
N ILE A 88 -6.39 16.75 2.38
CA ILE A 88 -5.26 16.58 1.47
C ILE A 88 -3.97 17.00 2.18
N GLY A 89 -3.04 16.05 2.37
CA GLY A 89 -1.73 16.31 2.97
C GLY A 89 -0.66 16.52 1.90
N ASN A 90 0.23 17.49 2.11
CA ASN A 90 1.44 17.63 1.32
C ASN A 90 2.52 18.45 2.08
N LEU A 91 3.73 18.57 1.50
CA LEU A 91 4.95 19.08 2.17
C LEU A 91 4.89 20.55 2.53
N ASP A 92 4.23 21.39 1.71
CA ASP A 92 4.15 22.84 1.93
C ASP A 92 2.87 23.44 1.34
N ASP A 93 2.55 24.68 1.75
CA ASP A 93 1.34 25.40 1.33
C ASP A 93 1.32 25.72 -0.17
N LYS A 94 2.48 25.88 -0.81
CA LYS A 94 2.55 26.23 -2.23
C LYS A 94 2.01 25.12 -3.11
N GLN A 95 2.11 23.86 -2.64
CA GLN A 95 1.64 22.71 -3.39
C GLN A 95 0.11 22.57 -3.41
N PHE A 96 -0.61 23.33 -2.59
CA PHE A 96 -2.07 23.31 -2.58
C PHE A 96 -2.70 24.28 -3.60
N ALA A 97 -2.00 25.33 -4.02
CA ALA A 97 -2.59 26.38 -4.84
C ALA A 97 -3.30 25.89 -6.11
N ASP A 98 -2.68 24.95 -6.84
CA ASP A 98 -3.27 24.37 -8.05
C ASP A 98 -4.33 23.29 -7.72
N ALA A 99 -4.12 22.54 -6.65
CA ALA A 99 -5.08 21.55 -6.21
C ALA A 99 -6.43 22.19 -5.84
N LEU A 100 -6.41 23.28 -5.09
CA LEU A 100 -7.60 23.96 -4.60
C LEU A 100 -8.48 24.53 -5.73
N LYS A 101 -7.91 24.82 -6.90
CA LYS A 101 -8.70 25.24 -8.09
C LYS A 101 -9.70 24.18 -8.58
N ASN A 102 -9.54 22.94 -8.15
CA ASN A 102 -10.44 21.82 -8.49
C ASN A 102 -11.64 21.68 -7.55
N PHE A 103 -11.75 22.53 -6.55
CA PHE A 103 -12.81 22.51 -5.54
C PHE A 103 -13.48 23.90 -5.46
N GLN A 104 -14.65 23.95 -4.83
CA GLN A 104 -15.29 25.24 -4.59
C GLN A 104 -14.48 26.09 -3.61
N PRO A 105 -14.40 27.41 -3.80
CA PRO A 105 -13.73 28.27 -2.84
C PRO A 105 -14.34 28.11 -1.44
N ASN A 106 -13.47 27.95 -0.42
CA ASN A 106 -13.88 27.78 0.98
C ASN A 106 -14.80 26.58 1.23
N ASP A 107 -14.67 25.51 0.45
CA ASP A 107 -15.49 24.30 0.65
C ASP A 107 -15.32 23.75 2.07
N PRO A 108 -16.40 23.66 2.87
CA PRO A 108 -16.31 23.23 4.26
C PRO A 108 -15.93 21.77 4.43
N ARG A 109 -15.97 20.96 3.37
CA ARG A 109 -15.60 19.55 3.36
C ARG A 109 -14.16 19.29 2.89
N LEU A 110 -13.39 20.35 2.56
CA LEU A 110 -12.00 20.26 2.13
C LEU A 110 -11.08 20.88 3.18
N PHE A 111 -10.00 20.17 3.53
CA PHE A 111 -9.00 20.67 4.47
C PHE A 111 -7.58 20.37 3.95
N PRO A 112 -6.86 21.36 3.38
CA PRO A 112 -5.45 21.23 3.05
C PRO A 112 -4.63 21.24 4.36
N MET A 113 -3.62 20.38 4.45
CA MET A 113 -2.77 20.24 5.64
C MET A 113 -1.32 20.00 5.26
N VAL A 114 -0.42 20.82 5.78
CA VAL A 114 1.02 20.59 5.64
C VAL A 114 1.42 19.42 6.52
N HIS A 115 1.98 18.39 5.89
CA HIS A 115 2.47 17.19 6.56
C HIS A 115 3.54 16.49 5.73
N ASP A 116 4.73 16.35 6.31
CA ASP A 116 5.79 15.50 5.78
C ASP A 116 5.65 14.08 6.33
N VAL A 117 5.48 13.10 5.46
CA VAL A 117 5.35 11.68 5.85
C VAL A 117 6.62 11.11 6.51
N LEU A 118 7.76 11.80 6.35
CA LEU A 118 9.00 11.48 7.05
C LEU A 118 8.99 11.92 8.53
N ASP A 119 8.19 12.93 8.89
CA ASP A 119 8.05 13.40 10.27
C ASP A 119 7.19 12.44 11.09
N ARG A 120 7.85 11.50 11.77
CA ARG A 120 7.21 10.50 12.60
C ARG A 120 6.25 11.11 13.65
N ASP A 121 6.69 12.15 14.34
CA ASP A 121 5.88 12.79 15.39
C ASP A 121 4.78 13.67 14.79
N GLY A 122 5.01 14.18 13.58
CA GLY A 122 4.04 14.93 12.79
C GLY A 122 2.78 14.16 12.48
N TRP A 123 2.84 12.82 12.36
CA TRP A 123 1.67 11.99 12.13
C TRP A 123 0.63 12.08 13.26
N GLN A 124 1.08 12.09 14.53
CA GLN A 124 0.15 12.23 15.66
C GLN A 124 -0.49 13.62 15.67
N ARG A 125 0.33 14.69 15.48
CA ARG A 125 -0.17 16.07 15.40
C ARG A 125 -1.18 16.24 14.25
N THR A 126 -0.91 15.62 13.11
CA THR A 126 -1.79 15.63 11.94
C THR A 126 -3.13 14.93 12.26
N ALA A 127 -3.08 13.74 12.86
CA ALA A 127 -4.28 13.00 13.24
C ALA A 127 -5.15 13.82 14.21
N ASP A 128 -4.55 14.42 15.25
CA ASP A 128 -5.26 15.23 16.23
C ASP A 128 -5.90 16.49 15.60
N ALA A 129 -5.21 17.13 14.65
CA ALA A 129 -5.74 18.30 13.96
C ALA A 129 -6.91 17.93 13.03
N ILE A 130 -6.84 16.79 12.34
CA ILE A 130 -7.93 16.27 11.50
C ILE A 130 -9.14 15.93 12.38
N GLU A 131 -8.93 15.22 13.46
CA GLU A 131 -10.00 14.81 14.38
C GLU A 131 -10.69 16.01 15.02
N LYS A 132 -9.94 17.05 15.36
CA LYS A 132 -10.49 18.32 15.84
C LYS A 132 -11.33 19.04 14.79
N LYS A 133 -10.98 18.95 13.50
CA LYS A 133 -11.64 19.65 12.39
C LYS A 133 -12.88 18.92 11.92
N PHE A 134 -12.78 17.62 11.67
CA PHE A 134 -13.79 16.83 10.98
C PHE A 134 -14.33 15.64 11.78
N GLY A 135 -13.68 15.29 12.86
CA GLY A 135 -13.89 14.03 13.56
C GLY A 135 -12.89 12.94 13.09
N PRO A 136 -13.06 11.74 13.61
CA PRO A 136 -12.12 10.65 13.37
C PRO A 136 -11.97 10.29 11.88
N VAL A 137 -10.76 9.96 11.47
CA VAL A 137 -10.47 9.52 10.09
C VAL A 137 -11.07 8.15 9.85
N ASP A 138 -11.96 8.04 8.88
CA ASP A 138 -12.59 6.77 8.47
C ASP A 138 -11.76 6.06 7.39
N ILE A 139 -11.14 6.81 6.48
CA ILE A 139 -10.36 6.27 5.37
C ILE A 139 -8.99 6.95 5.36
N LEU A 140 -7.93 6.14 5.49
CA LEU A 140 -6.55 6.58 5.29
C LEU A 140 -6.08 6.15 3.89
N VAL A 141 -5.60 7.09 3.11
CA VAL A 141 -4.94 6.83 1.83
C VAL A 141 -3.47 7.24 1.92
N ASN A 142 -2.61 6.27 2.19
CA ASN A 142 -1.16 6.42 2.11
C ASN A 142 -0.75 6.49 0.63
N ASN A 143 -0.76 7.70 0.06
CA ASN A 143 -0.50 7.90 -1.36
C ASN A 143 0.79 8.67 -1.63
N ALA A 144 1.30 9.47 -0.70
CA ALA A 144 2.58 10.15 -0.86
C ALA A 144 3.66 9.15 -1.31
N GLY A 145 4.43 9.54 -2.31
CA GLY A 145 5.46 8.67 -2.85
C GLY A 145 6.43 9.42 -3.74
N VAL A 146 7.64 8.90 -3.84
CA VAL A 146 8.71 9.42 -4.68
C VAL A 146 9.14 8.38 -5.70
N GLY A 147 9.39 8.83 -6.93
CA GLY A 147 9.92 8.00 -8.00
C GLY A 147 11.46 8.07 -8.00
N LEU A 148 12.10 6.97 -7.69
CA LEU A 148 13.55 6.84 -7.74
C LEU A 148 13.94 5.92 -8.87
N GLN A 149 14.85 6.38 -9.71
CA GLN A 149 15.40 5.59 -10.81
C GLN A 149 16.78 5.00 -10.47
N GLN A 150 17.18 5.06 -9.19
CA GLN A 150 18.44 4.55 -8.71
C GLN A 150 18.45 3.01 -8.66
N SER A 151 19.60 2.45 -9.05
CA SER A 151 19.82 1.01 -9.03
C SER A 151 19.80 0.48 -7.59
N ALA A 152 19.20 -0.69 -7.38
CA ALA A 152 19.29 -1.39 -6.10
C ALA A 152 20.73 -1.88 -5.81
N ALA A 153 21.54 -2.11 -6.84
CA ALA A 153 22.91 -2.59 -6.68
C ALA A 153 23.93 -1.47 -6.38
N THR A 154 23.66 -0.25 -6.85
CA THR A 154 24.65 0.85 -6.82
C THR A 154 24.11 2.17 -6.30
N GLY A 155 22.85 2.24 -5.90
CA GLY A 155 22.24 3.41 -5.25
C GLY A 155 22.92 3.70 -3.91
N SER A 156 23.04 4.98 -3.55
CA SER A 156 23.63 5.40 -2.29
C SER A 156 22.74 5.06 -1.09
N LEU A 157 23.30 5.03 0.12
CA LEU A 157 22.50 4.86 1.34
C LEU A 157 21.50 6.00 1.51
N LYS A 158 21.81 7.23 1.10
CA LYS A 158 20.87 8.36 1.10
C LYS A 158 19.70 8.14 0.15
N ASP A 159 19.92 7.47 -1.01
CA ASP A 159 18.82 7.10 -1.93
C ASP A 159 17.91 6.06 -1.30
N TRP A 160 18.47 5.05 -0.62
CA TRP A 160 17.71 4.05 0.11
C TRP A 160 16.91 4.67 1.26
N GLU A 161 17.55 5.51 2.06
CA GLU A 161 16.92 6.17 3.20
C GLU A 161 15.73 7.02 2.75
N TRP A 162 15.91 7.85 1.73
CA TRP A 162 14.82 8.66 1.20
C TRP A 162 13.72 7.83 0.55
N GLY A 163 14.08 6.88 -0.31
CA GLY A 163 13.12 6.06 -1.03
C GLY A 163 12.27 5.19 -0.12
N LEU A 164 12.90 4.48 0.83
CA LEU A 164 12.18 3.69 1.82
C LEU A 164 11.47 4.59 2.84
N GLY A 165 12.07 5.72 3.21
CA GLY A 165 11.48 6.69 4.12
C GLY A 165 10.10 7.12 3.65
N VAL A 166 10.00 7.61 2.41
CA VAL A 166 8.72 8.08 1.86
C VAL A 166 7.79 6.93 1.49
N ASN A 167 8.28 5.96 0.70
CA ASN A 167 7.41 4.97 0.06
C ASN A 167 6.99 3.81 0.97
N LEU A 168 7.71 3.58 2.09
CA LEU A 168 7.43 2.47 3.02
C LEU A 168 7.24 2.96 4.46
N TRP A 169 8.19 3.72 5.02
CA TRP A 169 8.06 4.22 6.39
C TRP A 169 6.91 5.21 6.54
N GLY A 170 6.64 6.07 5.53
CA GLY A 170 5.46 6.92 5.51
C GLY A 170 4.17 6.11 5.72
N PRO A 171 3.84 5.12 4.88
CA PRO A 171 2.73 4.20 5.10
C PRO A 171 2.74 3.51 6.46
N ILE A 172 3.90 3.03 6.96
CA ILE A 172 4.03 2.40 8.28
C ILE A 172 3.65 3.39 9.39
N HIS A 173 4.12 4.63 9.33
CA HIS A 173 3.75 5.67 10.31
C HIS A 173 2.24 5.94 10.27
N GLY A 174 1.64 6.00 9.06
CA GLY A 174 0.19 6.15 8.89
C GLY A 174 -0.57 5.01 9.56
N VAL A 175 -0.17 3.77 9.32
CA VAL A 175 -0.74 2.57 9.95
C VAL A 175 -0.63 2.64 11.47
N ASN A 176 0.58 2.90 11.99
CA ASN A 176 0.81 3.00 13.44
C ASN A 176 0.00 4.11 14.11
N THR A 177 -0.30 5.19 13.39
CA THR A 177 -1.07 6.31 13.91
C THR A 177 -2.57 6.03 13.89
N PHE A 178 -3.09 5.50 12.78
CA PHE A 178 -4.54 5.44 12.57
C PHE A 178 -5.17 4.09 12.93
N VAL A 179 -4.46 2.96 12.80
CA VAL A 179 -5.04 1.64 13.15
C VAL A 179 -5.53 1.59 14.60
N PRO A 180 -4.75 2.00 15.62
CA PRO A 180 -5.25 2.02 17.00
C PRO A 180 -6.49 2.90 17.18
N ARG A 181 -6.53 4.08 16.53
CA ARG A 181 -7.65 5.02 16.58
C ARG A 181 -8.90 4.43 15.89
N MET A 182 -8.73 3.73 14.77
CA MET A 182 -9.81 3.06 14.05
C MET A 182 -10.37 1.86 14.81
N LEU A 183 -9.50 1.02 15.38
CA LEU A 183 -9.92 -0.13 16.21
C LEU A 183 -10.72 0.30 17.45
N ALA A 184 -10.30 1.38 18.11
CA ALA A 184 -10.95 1.89 19.33
C ALA A 184 -12.40 2.30 19.09
N ARG A 185 -12.74 2.80 17.90
CA ARG A 185 -14.10 3.29 17.56
C ARG A 185 -15.09 2.17 17.26
N LYS A 186 -14.62 1.04 16.75
CA LYS A 186 -15.44 -0.10 16.27
C LYS A 186 -16.41 0.24 15.13
N THR A 187 -16.31 1.43 14.51
CA THR A 187 -17.02 1.80 13.28
C THR A 187 -16.20 1.40 12.06
N GLY A 188 -16.86 1.16 10.92
CA GLY A 188 -16.16 0.79 9.69
C GLY A 188 -15.06 1.80 9.31
N ALA A 189 -13.89 1.28 8.97
CA ALA A 189 -12.74 2.06 8.50
C ALA A 189 -12.03 1.34 7.36
N HIS A 190 -11.18 2.07 6.61
CA HIS A 190 -10.43 1.47 5.51
C HIS A 190 -9.06 2.11 5.34
N ILE A 191 -8.05 1.31 5.00
CA ILE A 191 -6.71 1.78 4.70
C ILE A 191 -6.33 1.39 3.28
N VAL A 192 -5.93 2.37 2.48
CA VAL A 192 -5.37 2.17 1.15
C VAL A 192 -3.91 2.58 1.14
N THR A 193 -3.05 1.79 0.54
CA THR A 193 -1.67 2.20 0.25
C THR A 193 -1.43 2.16 -1.26
N THR A 194 -1.02 3.31 -1.82
CA THR A 194 -0.63 3.42 -3.22
C THR A 194 0.73 2.75 -3.42
N THR A 195 0.70 1.59 -4.04
CA THR A 195 1.88 0.82 -4.40
C THR A 195 2.30 1.10 -5.85
N SER A 196 2.51 0.11 -6.67
CA SER A 196 2.81 0.23 -8.11
C SER A 196 2.77 -1.14 -8.77
N THR A 197 2.64 -1.20 -10.09
CA THR A 197 2.96 -2.42 -10.85
C THR A 197 4.39 -2.91 -10.59
N SER A 198 5.33 -2.03 -10.22
CA SER A 198 6.67 -2.41 -9.73
C SER A 198 6.63 -3.18 -8.40
N GLY A 199 5.53 -3.08 -7.64
CA GLY A 199 5.34 -3.86 -6.41
C GLY A 199 4.97 -5.32 -6.64
N ILE A 200 4.49 -5.66 -7.82
CA ILE A 200 4.10 -7.04 -8.19
C ILE A 200 5.03 -7.66 -9.24
N LEU A 201 5.73 -6.81 -10.03
CA LEU A 201 6.64 -7.26 -11.08
C LEU A 201 7.88 -6.37 -11.13
N PRO A 202 9.08 -6.88 -10.76
CA PRO A 202 10.31 -6.14 -10.86
C PRO A 202 10.59 -5.70 -12.30
N GLY A 203 11.02 -4.45 -12.47
CA GLY A 203 11.36 -3.87 -13.77
C GLY A 203 12.76 -3.24 -13.77
N SER A 204 13.35 -3.09 -14.94
CA SER A 204 14.66 -2.45 -15.09
C SER A 204 14.58 -0.93 -14.86
N GLY A 205 15.57 -0.36 -14.18
CA GLY A 205 15.72 1.09 -14.00
C GLY A 205 14.98 1.72 -12.84
N ALA A 206 14.39 0.90 -11.94
CA ALA A 206 13.67 1.41 -10.77
C ALA A 206 13.99 0.58 -9.51
N GLY A 207 15.25 0.23 -9.30
CA GLY A 207 15.66 -0.75 -8.29
C GLY A 207 15.19 -0.45 -6.88
N ILE A 208 15.56 0.69 -6.30
CA ILE A 208 15.15 1.09 -4.94
C ILE A 208 13.64 1.29 -4.87
N TYR A 209 13.05 1.94 -5.87
CA TYR A 209 11.61 2.13 -5.97
C TYR A 209 10.88 0.77 -5.98
N THR A 210 11.33 -0.17 -6.80
CA THR A 210 10.76 -1.52 -6.87
C THR A 210 10.75 -2.21 -5.51
N VAL A 211 11.88 -2.18 -4.79
CA VAL A 211 11.97 -2.78 -3.45
C VAL A 211 10.98 -2.12 -2.48
N SER A 212 10.90 -0.79 -2.49
CA SER A 212 9.95 -0.06 -1.63
C SER A 212 8.49 -0.43 -1.92
N LYS A 213 8.13 -0.61 -3.20
CA LYS A 213 6.75 -0.93 -3.61
C LYS A 213 6.39 -2.40 -3.40
N ILE A 214 7.35 -3.34 -3.52
CA ILE A 214 7.15 -4.74 -3.13
C ILE A 214 6.89 -4.82 -1.61
N ALA A 215 7.68 -4.13 -0.80
CA ALA A 215 7.49 -4.10 0.65
C ALA A 215 6.14 -3.48 1.04
N ALA A 216 5.70 -2.43 0.34
CA ALA A 216 4.39 -1.81 0.57
C ALA A 216 3.21 -2.72 0.20
N VAL A 217 3.35 -3.59 -0.84
CA VAL A 217 2.35 -4.63 -1.13
C VAL A 217 2.30 -5.63 0.02
N GLY A 218 3.45 -6.15 0.47
CA GLY A 218 3.52 -7.09 1.59
C GLY A 218 2.94 -6.52 2.88
N LEU A 219 3.16 -5.23 3.16
CA LEU A 219 2.52 -4.54 4.29
C LEU A 219 0.99 -4.64 4.23
N MET A 220 0.39 -4.42 3.05
CA MET A 220 -1.06 -4.45 2.91
C MET A 220 -1.64 -5.86 2.95
N GLU A 221 -0.89 -6.85 2.46
CA GLU A 221 -1.25 -8.26 2.57
C GLU A 221 -1.26 -8.71 4.05
N GLU A 222 -0.22 -8.35 4.81
CA GLU A 222 -0.16 -8.67 6.24
C GLU A 222 -1.24 -7.95 7.03
N LEU A 223 -1.47 -6.65 6.78
CA LEU A 223 -2.57 -5.93 7.41
C LEU A 223 -3.93 -6.56 7.12
N ARG A 224 -4.18 -7.06 5.89
CA ARG A 224 -5.41 -7.80 5.57
C ARG A 224 -5.50 -9.07 6.41
N HIS A 225 -4.39 -9.78 6.57
CA HIS A 225 -4.37 -11.01 7.37
C HIS A 225 -4.67 -10.74 8.85
N GLU A 226 -4.01 -9.74 9.44
CA GLU A 226 -4.18 -9.38 10.85
C GLU A 226 -5.55 -8.76 11.15
N LEU A 227 -6.06 -7.91 10.26
CA LEU A 227 -7.28 -7.12 10.48
C LEU A 227 -8.56 -7.75 9.90
N ARG A 228 -8.51 -8.96 9.33
CA ARG A 228 -9.63 -9.61 8.64
C ARG A 228 -10.89 -9.79 9.48
N GLU A 229 -10.75 -9.86 10.81
CA GLU A 229 -11.86 -10.00 11.77
C GLU A 229 -12.19 -8.68 12.49
N SER A 230 -11.59 -7.56 12.02
CA SER A 230 -11.81 -6.23 12.58
C SER A 230 -12.78 -5.40 11.73
N ASN A 231 -13.01 -4.19 12.19
CA ASN A 231 -13.78 -3.17 11.47
C ASN A 231 -12.95 -2.41 10.41
N ILE A 232 -11.72 -2.83 10.11
CA ILE A 232 -10.82 -2.13 9.19
C ILE A 232 -10.60 -2.97 7.93
N GLY A 233 -11.02 -2.45 6.78
CA GLY A 233 -10.68 -2.96 5.47
C GLY A 233 -9.30 -2.46 5.02
N THR A 234 -8.64 -3.19 4.12
CA THR A 234 -7.31 -2.81 3.62
C THR A 234 -7.20 -3.07 2.13
N SER A 235 -6.55 -2.17 1.39
CA SER A 235 -6.33 -2.32 -0.05
C SER A 235 -4.91 -1.94 -0.45
N ALA A 236 -4.23 -2.80 -1.18
CA ALA A 236 -3.06 -2.45 -1.97
C ALA A 236 -3.53 -1.89 -3.31
N PHE A 237 -3.41 -0.59 -3.51
CA PHE A 237 -3.67 0.04 -4.79
C PHE A 237 -2.41 -0.05 -5.67
N ILE A 238 -2.53 -0.67 -6.84
CA ILE A 238 -1.42 -1.04 -7.73
C ILE A 238 -1.60 -0.31 -9.07
N PRO A 239 -1.31 1.01 -9.14
CA PRO A 239 -1.39 1.74 -10.38
C PRO A 239 -0.28 1.35 -11.36
N GLY A 240 -0.60 1.41 -12.65
CA GLY A 240 0.38 1.48 -13.72
C GLY A 240 0.74 2.91 -14.07
N LEU A 241 1.08 3.15 -15.33
CA LEU A 241 1.41 4.48 -15.80
C LEU A 241 0.21 5.42 -15.65
N THR A 242 0.38 6.47 -14.88
CA THR A 242 -0.63 7.50 -14.61
C THR A 242 0.00 8.88 -14.78
N THR A 243 -0.77 9.85 -15.26
CA THR A 243 -0.31 11.24 -15.40
C THR A 243 -0.07 11.83 -14.01
N THR A 244 1.20 12.00 -13.64
CA THR A 244 1.62 12.50 -12.32
C THR A 244 2.93 13.27 -12.41
N ASN A 245 3.27 13.98 -11.34
CA ASN A 245 4.55 14.68 -11.18
C ASN A 245 5.65 13.81 -10.55
N ILE A 246 5.45 12.49 -10.44
CA ILE A 246 6.38 11.59 -9.75
C ILE A 246 7.79 11.60 -10.35
N GLY A 247 7.94 11.91 -11.64
CA GLY A 247 9.23 12.09 -12.29
C GLY A 247 10.02 13.32 -11.80
N GLN A 248 9.39 14.24 -11.07
CA GLN A 248 10.00 15.43 -10.49
C GLN A 248 10.32 15.28 -8.99
N SER A 249 10.27 14.07 -8.46
CA SER A 249 10.44 13.81 -7.02
C SER A 249 11.72 14.39 -6.43
N GLU A 250 12.84 14.40 -7.18
CA GLU A 250 14.13 14.94 -6.73
C GLU A 250 14.05 16.42 -6.30
N THR A 251 13.09 17.21 -6.81
CA THR A 251 12.88 18.61 -6.41
C THR A 251 12.41 18.75 -4.96
N HIS A 252 11.86 17.68 -4.40
CA HIS A 252 11.34 17.63 -3.02
C HIS A 252 12.24 16.84 -2.07
N ARG A 253 13.43 16.43 -2.55
CA ARG A 253 14.36 15.66 -1.73
C ARG A 253 14.97 16.56 -0.64
N PRO A 254 14.89 16.17 0.64
CA PRO A 254 15.50 16.92 1.73
C PRO A 254 17.01 17.12 1.51
N ASP A 255 17.54 18.28 1.83
CA ASP A 255 18.97 18.59 1.64
C ASP A 255 19.89 17.59 2.38
N SER A 256 19.49 17.14 3.57
CA SER A 256 20.21 16.13 4.35
C SER A 256 20.36 14.79 3.62
N LEU A 257 19.43 14.47 2.73
CA LEU A 257 19.41 13.21 1.98
C LEU A 257 19.90 13.35 0.53
N LYS A 258 20.31 14.56 0.11
CA LYS A 258 20.94 14.76 -1.21
C LYS A 258 22.30 14.09 -1.26
N ASN A 259 22.64 13.52 -2.42
CA ASN A 259 23.96 12.98 -2.68
C ASN A 259 24.97 14.12 -2.87
N ASP A 260 26.19 13.96 -2.33
CA ASP A 260 27.26 14.97 -2.41
C ASP A 260 27.80 15.14 -3.85
N ALA A 261 27.62 14.13 -4.69
CA ALA A 261 27.86 14.17 -6.13
C ALA A 261 26.65 13.55 -6.85
N PRO A 262 26.34 13.96 -8.10
CA PRO A 262 25.36 13.23 -8.87
C PRO A 262 25.79 11.75 -8.87
N PRO A 263 24.86 10.80 -8.64
CA PRO A 263 25.19 9.40 -8.65
C PRO A 263 25.92 9.14 -9.97
N ALA A 264 27.12 8.58 -9.88
CA ALA A 264 27.81 8.14 -11.07
C ALA A 264 26.75 7.39 -11.89
N SER A 265 26.49 7.83 -13.10
CA SER A 265 25.47 7.25 -13.97
C SER A 265 25.85 5.77 -14.14
N ALA A 266 25.54 5.01 -13.12
CA ALA A 266 25.64 3.57 -13.13
C ALA A 266 24.43 3.06 -13.91
N SER A 267 24.39 3.40 -15.19
CA SER A 267 23.88 2.45 -16.13
C SER A 267 24.69 1.18 -15.84
N VAL A 268 24.13 0.26 -15.04
CA VAL A 268 24.53 -1.15 -15.19
C VAL A 268 24.53 -1.32 -16.70
N PRO A 269 25.71 -1.61 -17.32
CA PRO A 269 25.77 -1.71 -18.76
C PRO A 269 24.59 -2.59 -19.15
N ARG A 270 23.64 -2.05 -19.88
CA ARG A 270 22.68 -2.89 -20.56
C ARG A 270 23.60 -3.82 -21.34
N GLN A 271 23.83 -5.01 -20.80
CA GLN A 271 24.35 -6.07 -21.65
C GLN A 271 23.37 -6.06 -22.80
N ALA A 272 23.83 -5.50 -23.90
CA ALA A 272 23.19 -5.76 -25.17
C ALA A 272 22.98 -7.26 -25.13
N ALA A 273 21.70 -7.67 -25.07
CA ALA A 273 21.37 -9.06 -25.00
C ALA A 273 22.07 -9.70 -26.18
N GLY A 274 23.30 -10.15 -25.95
CA GLY A 274 24.09 -10.97 -26.81
C GLY A 274 23.51 -12.37 -26.78
N GLY A 275 22.19 -12.44 -26.98
CA GLY A 275 21.45 -13.63 -27.29
C GLY A 275 21.72 -13.92 -28.75
N THR A 276 22.52 -14.95 -29.00
CA THR A 276 22.62 -15.64 -30.26
C THR A 276 21.24 -15.83 -30.87
N GLY A 277 20.90 -15.02 -31.89
CA GLY A 277 20.10 -15.48 -33.01
C GLY A 277 18.60 -15.71 -32.82
N ALA A 278 17.92 -15.19 -31.81
CA ALA A 278 16.45 -15.10 -31.92
C ALA A 278 16.11 -13.95 -32.87
N PRO A 279 15.34 -14.19 -33.95
CA PRO A 279 14.96 -13.14 -34.88
C PRO A 279 14.25 -12.04 -34.10
N ARG A 280 14.76 -10.78 -34.16
CA ARG A 280 14.03 -9.62 -33.72
C ARG A 280 12.67 -9.66 -34.41
N ASN A 281 11.61 -9.73 -33.64
CA ASN A 281 10.27 -9.60 -34.19
C ASN A 281 10.19 -8.22 -34.86
N THR A 282 10.37 -8.21 -36.18
CA THR A 282 10.31 -7.03 -37.04
C THR A 282 8.88 -6.68 -37.42
N ALA A 283 7.90 -7.20 -36.67
CA ALA A 283 6.52 -6.77 -36.87
C ALA A 283 6.45 -5.24 -36.72
N PRO A 284 5.83 -4.53 -37.67
CA PRO A 284 5.67 -3.09 -37.59
C PRO A 284 5.02 -2.74 -36.26
N ARG A 285 5.61 -1.82 -35.51
CA ARG A 285 4.95 -1.28 -34.32
C ARG A 285 3.57 -0.74 -34.77
N PRO A 286 2.48 -1.13 -34.10
CA PRO A 286 1.18 -0.58 -34.44
C PRO A 286 1.26 0.95 -34.38
N ALA A 287 0.71 1.63 -35.40
CA ALA A 287 0.77 3.08 -35.55
C ALA A 287 0.08 3.83 -34.40
N VAL A 288 -0.70 3.14 -33.59
CA VAL A 288 -1.35 3.65 -32.38
C VAL A 288 -0.92 2.78 -31.21
N SER A 289 -0.27 3.40 -30.22
CA SER A 289 0.02 2.72 -28.94
C SER A 289 -1.31 2.22 -28.35
N PRO A 290 -1.37 0.96 -27.90
CA PRO A 290 -2.55 0.45 -27.20
C PRO A 290 -2.98 1.39 -26.07
N ALA A 291 -4.27 1.49 -25.79
CA ALA A 291 -4.80 2.42 -24.76
C ALA A 291 -4.09 2.30 -23.40
N TRP A 292 -3.67 1.08 -23.04
CA TRP A 292 -2.95 0.78 -21.81
C TRP A 292 -1.49 1.29 -21.77
N THR A 293 -0.89 1.68 -22.90
CA THR A 293 0.46 2.31 -22.92
C THR A 293 0.39 3.82 -22.69
N ARG A 294 -0.81 4.40 -22.65
CA ARG A 294 -1.00 5.81 -22.35
C ARG A 294 -1.12 6.00 -20.83
N PRO A 295 -0.58 7.11 -20.29
CA PRO A 295 -0.83 7.46 -18.91
C PRO A 295 -2.34 7.58 -18.65
N GLN A 296 -2.81 6.97 -17.56
CA GLN A 296 -4.20 7.05 -17.16
C GLN A 296 -4.51 8.41 -16.53
N ASP A 297 -5.78 8.83 -16.65
CA ASP A 297 -6.30 10.03 -15.98
C ASP A 297 -6.41 9.75 -14.47
N PRO A 298 -5.86 10.61 -13.60
CA PRO A 298 -6.00 10.50 -12.15
C PRO A 298 -7.44 10.38 -11.64
N LEU A 299 -8.44 10.96 -12.32
CA LEU A 299 -9.85 10.82 -11.94
C LEU A 299 -10.36 9.40 -12.17
N VAL A 300 -10.02 8.80 -13.31
CA VAL A 300 -10.35 7.38 -13.59
C VAL A 300 -9.74 6.52 -12.50
N VAL A 301 -8.47 6.73 -12.19
CA VAL A 301 -7.76 6.03 -11.11
C VAL A 301 -8.47 6.21 -9.76
N GLY A 302 -8.89 7.43 -9.43
CA GLY A 302 -9.65 7.72 -8.20
C GLY A 302 -10.95 6.93 -8.09
N ARG A 303 -11.68 6.74 -9.20
CA ARG A 303 -12.92 5.94 -9.23
C ARG A 303 -12.66 4.47 -8.94
N PHE A 304 -11.58 3.90 -9.47
CA PHE A 304 -11.18 2.54 -9.13
C PHE A 304 -10.83 2.38 -7.65
N VAL A 305 -10.17 3.39 -7.04
CA VAL A 305 -9.86 3.36 -5.61
C VAL A 305 -11.13 3.42 -4.78
N LEU A 306 -12.06 4.32 -5.11
CA LEU A 306 -13.38 4.39 -4.44
C LEU A 306 -14.13 3.06 -4.55
N ASP A 307 -14.22 2.49 -5.75
CA ASP A 307 -14.88 1.21 -5.98
C ASP A 307 -14.25 0.08 -5.18
N GLY A 308 -12.93 0.01 -5.15
CA GLY A 308 -12.19 -0.98 -4.36
C GLY A 308 -12.43 -0.86 -2.86
N ILE A 309 -12.54 0.36 -2.32
CA ILE A 309 -12.89 0.59 -0.92
C ILE A 309 -14.30 0.09 -0.61
N LEU A 310 -15.28 0.46 -1.45
CA LEU A 310 -16.68 0.09 -1.27
C LEU A 310 -16.93 -1.42 -1.36
N HIS A 311 -16.03 -2.15 -2.01
CA HIS A 311 -16.08 -3.61 -2.12
C HIS A 311 -15.07 -4.32 -1.22
N ASN A 312 -14.23 -3.59 -0.50
CA ASN A 312 -13.13 -4.12 0.31
C ASN A 312 -12.16 -5.02 -0.48
N ASP A 313 -11.81 -4.64 -1.72
CA ASP A 313 -10.85 -5.37 -2.54
C ASP A 313 -9.44 -5.30 -1.90
N LEU A 314 -8.77 -6.45 -1.73
CA LEU A 314 -7.38 -6.46 -1.27
C LEU A 314 -6.44 -5.85 -2.33
N PHE A 315 -6.64 -6.20 -3.60
CA PHE A 315 -5.83 -5.69 -4.70
C PHE A 315 -6.67 -4.85 -5.65
N ILE A 316 -6.36 -3.57 -5.79
CA ILE A 316 -6.94 -2.68 -6.80
C ILE A 316 -5.92 -2.54 -7.93
N VAL A 317 -6.11 -3.29 -9.01
CA VAL A 317 -5.18 -3.37 -10.16
C VAL A 317 -5.94 -3.00 -11.43
N LEU A 318 -5.41 -2.02 -12.15
CA LEU A 318 -6.06 -1.49 -13.34
C LEU A 318 -5.50 -2.06 -14.66
N GLN A 319 -4.32 -2.67 -14.63
CA GLN A 319 -3.55 -3.07 -15.80
C GLN A 319 -3.51 -4.59 -15.98
N PRO A 320 -4.44 -5.18 -16.74
CA PRO A 320 -4.47 -6.62 -16.96
C PRO A 320 -3.29 -7.15 -17.80
N GLU A 321 -2.60 -6.27 -18.53
CA GLU A 321 -1.42 -6.61 -19.35
C GLU A 321 -0.21 -7.08 -18.54
N TYR A 322 -0.16 -6.82 -17.23
CA TYR A 322 0.89 -7.34 -16.35
C TYR A 322 0.70 -8.81 -15.95
N ARG A 323 -0.48 -9.36 -16.24
CA ARG A 323 -0.84 -10.73 -15.85
C ARG A 323 0.19 -11.78 -16.26
N PRO A 324 0.68 -11.85 -17.52
CA PRO A 324 1.66 -12.88 -17.92
C PRO A 324 2.95 -12.82 -17.12
N GLY A 325 3.43 -11.61 -16.78
CA GLY A 325 4.63 -11.43 -15.98
C GLY A 325 4.45 -11.89 -14.53
N VAL A 326 3.29 -11.59 -13.92
CA VAL A 326 2.95 -12.04 -12.56
C VAL A 326 2.82 -13.57 -12.52
N GLU A 327 2.15 -14.18 -13.52
CA GLU A 327 2.06 -15.64 -13.65
C GLU A 327 3.44 -16.28 -13.76
N ALA A 328 4.32 -15.73 -14.60
CA ALA A 328 5.70 -16.22 -14.74
C ALA A 328 6.48 -16.12 -13.41
N ARG A 329 6.33 -15.02 -12.66
CA ARG A 329 6.97 -14.84 -11.34
C ARG A 329 6.47 -15.87 -10.34
N CYS A 330 5.16 -16.09 -10.27
CA CYS A 330 4.57 -17.09 -9.38
C CYS A 330 5.02 -18.51 -9.75
N ASN A 331 5.01 -18.84 -11.04
CA ASN A 331 5.45 -20.14 -11.53
C ASN A 331 6.93 -20.39 -11.20
N ALA A 332 7.81 -19.39 -11.37
CA ALA A 332 9.22 -19.51 -11.00
C ALA A 332 9.42 -19.84 -9.52
N LEU A 333 8.60 -19.27 -8.62
CA LEU A 333 8.63 -19.62 -7.20
C LEU A 333 8.15 -21.05 -6.97
N LEU A 334 7.06 -21.48 -7.61
CA LEU A 334 6.52 -22.84 -7.47
C LEU A 334 7.50 -23.89 -7.98
N GLU A 335 8.09 -23.68 -9.15
CA GLU A 335 9.07 -24.61 -9.74
C GLU A 335 10.40 -24.66 -8.96
N SER A 336 10.70 -23.62 -8.17
CA SER A 336 11.88 -23.60 -7.29
C SER A 336 11.69 -24.38 -5.98
N MET A 337 10.46 -24.79 -5.67
CA MET A 337 10.19 -25.61 -4.50
C MET A 337 10.65 -27.04 -4.77
N VAL A 338 11.41 -27.62 -3.81
CA VAL A 338 11.86 -29.00 -3.94
C VAL A 338 10.68 -29.97 -4.07
N PRO A 339 10.84 -31.10 -4.80
CA PRO A 339 9.80 -32.11 -4.92
C PRO A 339 9.28 -32.54 -3.56
N PHE A 340 7.99 -32.70 -3.49
CA PHE A 340 7.23 -32.91 -2.26
C PHE A 340 7.71 -34.13 -1.48
N THR A 341 8.28 -33.91 -0.30
CA THR A 341 8.37 -34.92 0.75
C THR A 341 7.02 -34.91 1.49
N PRO A 342 6.38 -36.02 1.82
CA PRO A 342 5.11 -36.00 2.52
C PRO A 342 5.19 -35.10 3.75
N ILE A 343 4.34 -34.07 3.79
CA ILE A 343 4.27 -33.18 4.96
C ILE A 343 3.83 -34.02 6.14
N PRO A 344 4.58 -34.05 7.26
CA PRO A 344 4.17 -34.75 8.45
C PRO A 344 2.75 -34.36 8.88
N ASP A 345 1.95 -35.34 9.36
CA ASP A 345 0.56 -35.07 9.76
C ASP A 345 0.45 -33.97 10.82
N SER A 346 1.44 -33.89 11.72
CA SER A 346 1.56 -32.85 12.74
C SER A 346 1.67 -31.42 12.15
N MET A 347 2.11 -31.29 10.89
CA MET A 347 2.28 -30.01 10.20
C MET A 347 1.12 -29.70 9.25
N LYS A 348 0.28 -30.65 8.88
CA LYS A 348 -0.82 -30.46 7.92
C LYS A 348 -1.88 -29.47 8.40
N ASN A 349 -2.03 -29.28 9.70
CA ASN A 349 -2.98 -28.37 10.32
C ASN A 349 -2.36 -27.02 10.73
N GLY A 350 -1.10 -26.79 10.40
CA GLY A 350 -0.42 -25.53 10.72
C GLY A 350 -0.90 -24.37 9.85
N ASN A 351 -1.33 -23.25 10.46
CA ASN A 351 -1.77 -22.04 9.75
C ASN A 351 -0.71 -21.47 8.81
N TYR A 352 0.57 -21.76 9.05
CA TYR A 352 1.69 -21.30 8.22
C TYR A 352 1.74 -21.95 6.82
N LEU A 353 1.00 -23.03 6.57
CA LEU A 353 0.92 -23.66 5.25
C LEU A 353 -0.16 -23.01 4.36
N ARG A 354 -1.04 -22.19 4.93
CA ARG A 354 -2.15 -21.56 4.21
C ARG A 354 -2.39 -20.16 4.75
N THR A 355 -2.42 -19.20 3.84
CA THR A 355 -2.85 -17.84 4.13
C THR A 355 -4.20 -17.63 3.47
N PRO A 356 -5.30 -17.60 4.23
CA PRO A 356 -6.66 -17.63 3.66
C PRO A 356 -7.00 -16.41 2.82
N ILE A 357 -6.36 -15.27 3.05
CA ILE A 357 -6.67 -14.01 2.38
C ILE A 357 -6.63 -14.10 0.85
N PHE A 358 -5.71 -14.88 0.28
CA PHE A 358 -5.59 -15.01 -1.18
C PHE A 358 -6.73 -15.83 -1.79
N ALA A 359 -7.10 -16.96 -1.15
CA ALA A 359 -8.25 -17.74 -1.59
C ALA A 359 -9.55 -16.96 -1.43
N GLN A 360 -9.69 -16.22 -0.34
CA GLN A 360 -10.82 -15.32 -0.07
C GLN A 360 -10.91 -14.22 -1.13
N GLU A 361 -9.79 -13.56 -1.48
CA GLU A 361 -9.76 -12.53 -2.51
C GLU A 361 -10.13 -13.10 -3.89
N VAL A 362 -9.62 -14.29 -4.26
CA VAL A 362 -9.98 -14.95 -5.52
C VAL A 362 -11.49 -15.22 -5.58
N ALA A 363 -12.09 -15.73 -4.52
CA ALA A 363 -13.53 -16.00 -4.46
C ALA A 363 -14.33 -14.69 -4.55
N HIS A 364 -13.93 -13.66 -3.79
CA HIS A 364 -14.53 -12.34 -3.81
C HIS A 364 -14.49 -11.71 -5.21
N ARG A 365 -13.33 -11.69 -5.86
CA ARG A 365 -13.16 -11.14 -7.21
C ARG A 365 -13.97 -11.89 -8.27
N ARG A 366 -14.11 -13.19 -8.14
CA ARG A 366 -14.98 -13.99 -9.04
C ARG A 366 -16.47 -13.64 -8.88
N ALA A 367 -16.91 -13.45 -7.63
CA ALA A 367 -18.29 -13.06 -7.33
C ALA A 367 -18.62 -11.64 -7.80
N THR A 368 -17.65 -10.72 -7.75
CA THR A 368 -17.83 -9.29 -8.10
C THR A 368 -17.34 -8.93 -9.51
N ARG A 369 -16.92 -9.89 -10.32
CA ARG A 369 -16.25 -9.68 -11.63
C ARG A 369 -17.05 -8.85 -12.65
N LYS A 370 -18.38 -8.88 -12.58
CA LYS A 370 -19.27 -8.21 -13.53
C LYS A 370 -19.69 -6.80 -13.09
N ARG A 371 -19.14 -6.29 -11.99
CA ARG A 371 -19.49 -4.94 -11.52
C ARG A 371 -18.95 -3.88 -12.49
N GLU A 372 -19.75 -2.86 -12.74
CA GLU A 372 -19.39 -1.70 -13.54
C GLU A 372 -18.91 -0.57 -12.61
N ILE A 373 -17.76 0.02 -12.93
CA ILE A 373 -17.25 1.18 -12.20
C ILE A 373 -17.79 2.42 -12.88
N LYS A 374 -18.64 3.18 -12.18
CA LYS A 374 -19.30 4.36 -12.73
C LYS A 374 -18.27 5.40 -13.22
N GLY A 375 -18.42 5.80 -14.48
CA GLY A 375 -17.63 6.89 -15.07
C GLY A 375 -16.18 6.52 -15.45
N THR A 376 -15.89 5.24 -15.67
CA THR A 376 -14.61 4.76 -16.23
C THR A 376 -14.74 4.44 -17.72
#